data_dafb15885729cbf489303757bf92f612
#
_entry.id   dafb15885729cbf489303757bf92f612
#
_cell.length_a   1.000
_cell.length_b   1.000
_cell.length_c   1.000
_cell.angle_alpha   90.00
_cell.angle_beta   90.00
_cell.angle_gamma   90.00
#
_symmetry.space_group_name_H-M   'P 1'
#
loop_
_entity.id
_entity.type
_entity.pdbx_description
1 polymer ?
#
loop_
_entity_poly.entity_id
_entity_poly.type
_entity_poly.pdbx_seq_one_letter_code
_entity_poly.pdbx_strand_id
1 'polypeptide(L)'
;MKDKILNALKSKTFFALAINIVIMALIIGVTAFSYDSADDFYNSLYICQYHNYYNNDINYIFATITGSLQYILLNFNCFVLFQILLSCAAFSSVTFVFADKFGKHKAFIFTLVLNILFSFDHYSNILSSKTAALLLTAGFLMALNAIRNKRYSLPFWIGVLEVIFGTFLCFKYFFVGLAFFIAFFIGDMIAKRYE
;
A
#
# COMPACT_ATOMS: atom_id res chain seq x y z
N MET A 1 20.86 -6.10 -23.10
CA MET A 1 20.50 -5.27 -21.95
C MET A 1 19.38 -4.27 -22.31
N LYS A 2 19.49 -3.58 -23.45
CA LYS A 2 18.50 -2.59 -23.94
C LYS A 2 17.09 -3.16 -24.10
N ASP A 3 16.94 -4.37 -24.65
CA ASP A 3 15.63 -5.02 -24.84
C ASP A 3 14.95 -5.44 -23.53
N LYS A 4 15.74 -5.86 -22.54
CA LYS A 4 15.20 -6.17 -21.20
C LYS A 4 14.65 -4.92 -20.51
N ILE A 5 15.32 -3.78 -20.63
CA ILE A 5 14.88 -2.50 -20.09
C ILE A 5 13.61 -2.04 -20.81
N LEU A 6 13.57 -2.13 -22.13
CA LEU A 6 12.42 -1.75 -22.94
C LEU A 6 11.18 -2.59 -22.61
N ASN A 7 11.36 -3.89 -22.37
CA ASN A 7 10.30 -4.80 -21.97
C ASN A 7 9.82 -4.54 -20.54
N ALA A 8 10.71 -4.19 -19.62
CA ALA A 8 10.35 -3.78 -18.27
C ALA A 8 9.51 -2.49 -18.28
N LEU A 9 9.91 -1.48 -19.06
CA LEU A 9 9.18 -0.22 -19.24
C LEU A 9 7.76 -0.44 -19.82
N LYS A 10 7.60 -1.47 -20.66
CA LYS A 10 6.29 -1.85 -21.22
C LYS A 10 5.43 -2.66 -20.27
N SER A 11 5.96 -3.11 -19.13
CA SER A 11 5.20 -3.93 -18.18
C SER A 11 4.06 -3.15 -17.52
N LYS A 12 3.00 -3.85 -17.11
CA LYS A 12 1.90 -3.26 -16.35
C LYS A 12 2.33 -2.86 -14.94
N THR A 13 3.25 -3.61 -14.35
CA THR A 13 3.82 -3.34 -13.02
C THR A 13 4.61 -2.03 -13.01
N PHE A 14 5.49 -1.84 -14.00
CA PHE A 14 6.25 -0.59 -14.11
C PHE A 14 5.34 0.60 -14.35
N PHE A 15 4.34 0.47 -15.22
CA PHE A 15 3.35 1.50 -15.46
C PHE A 15 2.62 1.92 -14.17
N ALA A 16 2.13 0.92 -13.40
CA ALA A 16 1.40 1.16 -12.17
C ALA A 16 2.28 1.87 -11.11
N LEU A 17 3.53 1.42 -10.96
CA LEU A 17 4.47 2.02 -10.03
C LEU A 17 4.85 3.45 -10.45
N ALA A 18 5.20 3.66 -11.70
CA ALA A 18 5.68 4.95 -12.20
C ALA A 18 4.62 6.06 -12.05
N ILE A 19 3.36 5.78 -12.40
CA ILE A 19 2.30 6.77 -12.28
C ILE A 19 2.05 7.17 -10.82
N ASN A 20 2.02 6.19 -9.89
CA ASN A 20 1.77 6.48 -8.48
C ASN A 20 2.96 7.18 -7.81
N ILE A 21 4.21 6.86 -8.19
CA ILE A 21 5.39 7.60 -7.72
C ILE A 21 5.34 9.06 -8.17
N VAL A 22 4.98 9.33 -9.43
CA VAL A 22 4.86 10.70 -9.92
C VAL A 22 3.78 11.47 -9.16
N ILE A 23 2.61 10.86 -8.95
CA ILE A 23 1.52 11.50 -8.20
C ILE A 23 1.93 11.74 -6.74
N MET A 24 2.53 10.74 -6.09
CA MET A 24 3.07 10.87 -4.73
C MET A 24 4.06 12.04 -4.64
N ALA A 25 5.03 12.10 -5.55
CA ALA A 25 6.04 13.16 -5.57
C ALA A 25 5.42 14.55 -5.77
N LEU A 26 4.40 14.67 -6.63
CA LEU A 26 3.69 15.93 -6.85
C LEU A 26 2.92 16.37 -5.59
N ILE A 27 2.22 15.45 -4.92
CA ILE A 27 1.47 15.79 -3.70
C ILE A 27 2.44 16.20 -2.59
N ILE A 28 3.48 15.42 -2.33
CA ILE A 28 4.49 15.72 -1.31
C ILE A 28 5.19 17.06 -1.62
N GLY A 29 5.43 17.37 -2.88
CA GLY A 29 6.08 18.62 -3.30
C GLY A 29 5.25 19.87 -3.06
N VAL A 30 3.92 19.76 -2.97
CA VAL A 30 3.01 20.91 -2.80
C VAL A 30 2.30 20.94 -1.44
N THR A 31 2.41 19.90 -0.64
CA THR A 31 1.72 19.79 0.67
C THR A 31 2.70 19.68 1.83
N ALA A 32 2.30 20.24 2.97
CA ALA A 32 2.96 19.96 4.23
C ALA A 32 2.37 18.67 4.84
N PHE A 33 3.21 17.91 5.57
CA PHE A 33 2.74 16.74 6.31
C PHE A 33 2.00 17.17 7.57
N SER A 34 0.90 16.50 7.85
CA SER A 34 0.19 16.60 9.12
C SER A 34 -0.12 15.19 9.65
N TYR A 35 -0.39 15.09 10.93
CA TYR A 35 -0.94 13.87 11.53
C TYR A 35 -2.44 14.05 11.68
N ASP A 36 -3.21 13.03 11.29
CA ASP A 36 -4.66 13.05 11.37
C ASP A 36 -5.15 12.75 12.80
N SER A 37 -4.28 12.15 13.62
CA SER A 37 -4.56 11.88 15.02
C SER A 37 -3.38 12.22 15.94
N ALA A 38 -3.69 12.57 17.18
CA ALA A 38 -2.68 12.74 18.23
C ALA A 38 -1.90 11.44 18.46
N ASP A 39 -2.55 10.29 18.34
CA ASP A 39 -1.94 8.97 18.56
C ASP A 39 -0.83 8.71 17.55
N ASP A 40 -1.04 9.00 16.27
CA ASP A 40 0.00 8.82 15.24
C ASP A 40 1.16 9.80 15.41
N PHE A 41 0.90 11.02 15.88
CA PHE A 41 1.95 11.95 16.25
C PHE A 41 2.79 11.39 17.41
N TYR A 42 2.14 10.91 18.48
CA TYR A 42 2.85 10.32 19.62
C TYR A 42 3.57 9.03 19.22
N ASN A 43 2.98 8.17 18.39
CA ASN A 43 3.63 6.97 17.89
C ASN A 43 4.90 7.29 17.12
N SER A 44 4.84 8.31 16.25
CA SER A 44 6.02 8.79 15.53
C SER A 44 7.10 9.29 16.47
N LEU A 45 6.72 10.10 17.48
CA LEU A 45 7.63 10.65 18.48
C LEU A 45 8.30 9.52 19.29
N TYR A 46 7.51 8.59 19.84
CA TYR A 46 8.01 7.49 20.66
C TYR A 46 8.93 6.57 19.87
N ILE A 47 8.58 6.21 18.65
CA ILE A 47 9.38 5.29 17.83
C ILE A 47 10.65 5.97 17.31
N CYS A 48 10.53 7.18 16.74
CA CYS A 48 11.63 7.82 16.03
C CYS A 48 12.55 8.63 16.93
N GLN A 49 12.05 9.27 17.98
CA GLN A 49 12.86 10.11 18.88
C GLN A 49 13.26 9.40 20.16
N TYR A 50 12.33 8.68 20.78
CA TYR A 50 12.61 8.02 22.07
C TYR A 50 13.01 6.56 21.94
N HIS A 51 12.97 5.99 20.71
CA HIS A 51 13.28 4.58 20.43
C HIS A 51 12.50 3.60 21.31
N ASN A 52 11.29 4.00 21.69
CA ASN A 52 10.38 3.15 22.45
C ASN A 52 9.45 2.41 21.48
N TYR A 53 9.68 1.11 21.32
CA TYR A 53 8.97 0.27 20.38
C TYR A 53 7.75 -0.45 21.00
N TYR A 54 7.56 -0.31 22.30
CA TYR A 54 6.41 -0.87 23.01
C TYR A 54 5.25 0.14 22.98
N ASN A 55 4.29 -0.15 22.12
CA ASN A 55 3.10 0.67 21.95
C ASN A 55 1.88 -0.23 21.80
N ASN A 56 0.73 0.20 22.35
CA ASN A 56 -0.51 -0.56 22.28
C ASN A 56 -1.19 -0.49 20.90
N ASP A 57 -0.85 0.52 20.09
CA ASP A 57 -1.55 0.81 18.82
C ASP A 57 -0.85 0.24 17.61
N ILE A 58 0.48 0.09 17.65
CA ILE A 58 1.30 -0.37 16.53
C ILE A 58 2.06 -1.63 16.92
N ASN A 59 2.08 -2.58 16.00
CA ASN A 59 2.82 -3.82 16.23
C ASN A 59 4.31 -3.56 16.44
N TYR A 60 4.87 -4.22 17.44
CA TYR A 60 6.29 -4.13 17.81
C TYR A 60 7.26 -4.32 16.64
N ILE A 61 6.95 -5.24 15.72
CA ILE A 61 7.80 -5.50 14.55
C ILE A 61 7.87 -4.26 13.64
N PHE A 62 6.72 -3.62 13.35
CA PHE A 62 6.68 -2.42 12.55
C PHE A 62 7.42 -1.25 13.24
N ALA A 63 7.19 -1.06 14.54
CA ALA A 63 7.88 -0.06 15.33
C ALA A 63 9.41 -0.27 15.33
N THR A 64 9.86 -1.52 15.48
CA THR A 64 11.28 -1.87 15.46
C THR A 64 11.89 -1.59 14.08
N ILE A 65 11.23 -1.94 12.98
CA ILE A 65 11.73 -1.68 11.62
C ILE A 65 11.89 -0.17 11.39
N THR A 66 10.86 0.61 11.67
CA THR A 66 10.87 2.07 11.44
C THR A 66 11.86 2.78 12.37
N GLY A 67 11.93 2.39 13.63
CA GLY A 67 12.89 2.94 14.59
C GLY A 67 14.33 2.55 14.27
N SER A 68 14.59 1.34 13.80
CA SER A 68 15.92 0.93 13.35
C SER A 68 16.38 1.72 12.12
N LEU A 69 15.46 1.99 11.17
CA LEU A 69 15.76 2.85 10.02
C LEU A 69 16.04 4.29 10.43
N GLN A 70 15.45 4.78 11.51
CA GLN A 70 15.70 6.13 12.02
C GLN A 70 17.17 6.35 12.43
N TYR A 71 17.88 5.32 12.91
CA TYR A 71 19.32 5.43 13.18
C TYR A 71 20.16 5.65 11.91
N ILE A 72 19.68 5.20 10.77
CA ILE A 72 20.36 5.34 9.48
C ILE A 72 19.97 6.64 8.80
N LEU A 73 18.69 7.02 8.89
CA LEU A 73 18.09 8.16 8.21
C LEU A 73 17.74 9.28 9.21
N LEU A 74 18.73 9.79 9.91
CA LEU A 74 18.61 10.75 11.03
C LEU A 74 17.76 12.00 10.69
N ASN A 75 17.78 12.45 9.44
CA ASN A 75 17.13 13.70 9.01
C ASN A 75 15.68 13.49 8.52
N PHE A 76 15.19 12.25 8.48
CA PHE A 76 13.86 11.93 8.00
C PHE A 76 13.05 11.25 9.10
N ASN A 77 11.79 11.59 9.21
CA ASN A 77 10.87 10.84 10.06
C ASN A 77 10.54 9.50 9.37
N CYS A 78 11.21 8.43 9.80
CA CYS A 78 11.08 7.12 9.17
C CYS A 78 9.69 6.51 9.33
N PHE A 79 8.96 6.84 10.39
CA PHE A 79 7.59 6.38 10.58
C PHE A 79 6.65 6.95 9.51
N VAL A 80 6.76 8.25 9.24
CA VAL A 80 5.99 8.93 8.19
C VAL A 80 6.43 8.46 6.80
N LEU A 81 7.73 8.46 6.54
CA LEU A 81 8.29 8.04 5.25
C LEU A 81 7.84 6.63 4.88
N PHE A 82 7.86 5.71 5.83
CA PHE A 82 7.50 4.32 5.59
C PHE A 82 6.01 4.17 5.28
N GLN A 83 5.12 4.91 5.96
CA GLN A 83 3.69 4.91 5.65
C GLN A 83 3.38 5.49 4.28
N ILE A 84 4.07 6.55 3.87
CA ILE A 84 3.95 7.12 2.52
C ILE A 84 4.36 6.11 1.44
N LEU A 85 5.49 5.44 1.64
CA LEU A 85 5.96 4.41 0.70
C LEU A 85 5.00 3.21 0.62
N LEU A 86 4.48 2.78 1.75
CA LEU A 86 3.48 1.71 1.80
C LEU A 86 2.17 2.12 1.11
N SER A 87 1.71 3.35 1.31
CA SER A 87 0.53 3.87 0.61
C SER A 87 0.75 3.92 -0.91
N CYS A 88 1.93 4.37 -1.35
CA CYS A 88 2.29 4.37 -2.77
C CYS A 88 2.33 2.95 -3.36
N ALA A 89 2.86 1.97 -2.63
CA ALA A 89 2.84 0.57 -3.02
C ALA A 89 1.41 0.06 -3.18
N ALA A 90 0.54 0.32 -2.20
CA ALA A 90 -0.85 -0.10 -2.23
C ALA A 90 -1.64 0.52 -3.40
N PHE A 91 -1.51 1.84 -3.65
CA PHE A 91 -2.10 2.47 -4.84
C PHE A 91 -1.57 1.86 -6.14
N SER A 92 -0.28 1.53 -6.18
CA SER A 92 0.33 0.86 -7.34
C SER A 92 -0.23 -0.53 -7.56
N SER A 93 -0.48 -1.29 -6.50
CA SER A 93 -1.09 -2.62 -6.57
C SER A 93 -2.53 -2.57 -7.09
N VAL A 94 -3.33 -1.62 -6.60
CA VAL A 94 -4.69 -1.38 -7.12
C VAL A 94 -4.65 -1.01 -8.61
N THR A 95 -3.78 -0.08 -9.00
CA THR A 95 -3.57 0.31 -10.40
C THR A 95 -3.15 -0.87 -11.28
N PHE A 96 -2.26 -1.74 -10.76
CA PHE A 96 -1.82 -2.94 -11.47
C PHE A 96 -3.00 -3.90 -11.75
N VAL A 97 -3.84 -4.18 -10.75
CA VAL A 97 -5.01 -5.05 -10.92
C VAL A 97 -5.96 -4.49 -11.98
N PHE A 98 -6.18 -3.17 -11.98
CA PHE A 98 -6.99 -2.51 -13.00
C PHE A 98 -6.34 -2.57 -14.40
N ALA A 99 -5.02 -2.36 -14.49
CA ALA A 99 -4.29 -2.48 -15.75
C ALA A 99 -4.27 -3.91 -16.28
N ASP A 100 -4.28 -4.90 -15.38
CA ASP A 100 -4.34 -6.30 -15.76
C ASP A 100 -5.70 -6.67 -16.33
N LYS A 101 -6.78 -6.18 -15.73
CA LYS A 101 -8.15 -6.49 -16.11
C LYS A 101 -8.67 -5.66 -17.30
N PHE A 102 -8.39 -4.37 -17.34
CA PHE A 102 -9.02 -3.44 -18.28
C PHE A 102 -8.05 -2.80 -19.28
N GLY A 103 -6.74 -3.10 -19.15
CA GLY A 103 -5.68 -2.50 -19.96
C GLY A 103 -5.21 -1.15 -19.41
N LYS A 104 -3.99 -0.73 -19.85
CA LYS A 104 -3.29 0.45 -19.30
C LYS A 104 -4.06 1.76 -19.48
N HIS A 105 -4.77 1.93 -20.58
CA HIS A 105 -5.45 3.20 -20.90
C HIS A 105 -6.61 3.47 -19.92
N LYS A 106 -7.45 2.46 -19.68
CA LYS A 106 -8.54 2.57 -18.70
C LYS A 106 -8.00 2.65 -17.26
N ALA A 107 -6.92 1.91 -16.97
CA ALA A 107 -6.25 1.98 -15.68
C ALA A 107 -5.65 3.36 -15.40
N PHE A 108 -5.12 4.07 -16.41
CA PHE A 108 -4.63 5.43 -16.26
C PHE A 108 -5.72 6.39 -15.75
N ILE A 109 -6.88 6.38 -16.42
CA ILE A 109 -8.01 7.24 -16.04
C ILE A 109 -8.50 6.87 -14.63
N PHE A 110 -8.66 5.56 -14.36
CA PHE A 110 -9.05 5.09 -13.04
C PHE A 110 -8.06 5.53 -11.95
N THR A 111 -6.76 5.40 -12.21
CA THR A 111 -5.72 5.79 -11.26
C THR A 111 -5.74 7.29 -10.98
N LEU A 112 -5.95 8.13 -11.99
CA LEU A 112 -6.11 9.56 -11.77
C LEU A 112 -7.31 9.87 -10.87
N VAL A 113 -8.47 9.28 -11.15
CA VAL A 113 -9.67 9.47 -10.32
C VAL A 113 -9.43 8.97 -8.89
N LEU A 114 -8.87 7.77 -8.73
CA LEU A 114 -8.56 7.19 -7.43
C LEU A 114 -7.61 8.11 -6.62
N ASN A 115 -6.58 8.61 -7.26
CA ASN A 115 -5.61 9.48 -6.60
C ASN A 115 -6.19 10.86 -6.29
N ILE A 116 -7.01 11.45 -7.15
CA ILE A 116 -7.69 12.72 -6.85
C ILE A 116 -8.59 12.58 -5.61
N LEU A 117 -9.27 11.44 -5.46
CA LEU A 117 -10.20 11.22 -4.36
C LEU A 117 -9.51 10.88 -3.03
N PHE A 118 -8.41 10.13 -3.07
CA PHE A 118 -7.86 9.51 -1.85
C PHE A 118 -6.39 9.82 -1.58
N SER A 119 -5.54 10.00 -2.58
CA SER A 119 -4.11 10.04 -2.34
C SER A 119 -3.65 11.32 -1.64
N PHE A 120 -4.36 12.43 -1.82
CA PHE A 120 -4.05 13.66 -1.08
C PHE A 120 -4.12 13.43 0.42
N ASP A 121 -5.21 12.80 0.88
CA ASP A 121 -5.41 12.48 2.29
C ASP A 121 -4.38 11.45 2.81
N HIS A 122 -4.00 10.46 1.98
CA HIS A 122 -3.01 9.44 2.36
C HIS A 122 -1.57 9.94 2.41
N TYR A 123 -1.20 10.96 1.62
CA TYR A 123 0.18 11.46 1.56
C TYR A 123 0.41 12.71 2.41
N SER A 124 -0.64 13.47 2.71
CA SER A 124 -0.52 14.68 3.54
C SER A 124 -0.96 14.49 4.99
N ASN A 125 -2.01 13.69 5.22
CA ASN A 125 -2.55 13.41 6.56
C ASN A 125 -2.21 11.98 6.99
N ILE A 126 -1.12 11.83 7.71
CA ILE A 126 -0.63 10.50 8.12
C ILE A 126 -1.52 9.90 9.20
N LEU A 127 -2.05 8.71 8.92
CA LEU A 127 -2.85 7.91 9.84
C LEU A 127 -2.58 6.43 9.60
N SER A 128 -2.04 5.74 10.58
CA SER A 128 -1.65 4.32 10.50
C SER A 128 -2.82 3.41 10.13
N SER A 129 -4.00 3.71 10.64
CA SER A 129 -5.21 2.95 10.33
C SER A 129 -5.67 3.09 8.87
N LYS A 130 -5.56 4.28 8.27
CA LYS A 130 -5.85 4.48 6.83
C LYS A 130 -4.86 3.71 5.97
N THR A 131 -3.57 3.83 6.27
CA THR A 131 -2.51 3.09 5.56
C THR A 131 -2.72 1.57 5.68
N ALA A 132 -3.08 1.08 6.87
CA ALA A 132 -3.42 -0.32 7.09
C ALA A 132 -4.61 -0.78 6.24
N ALA A 133 -5.71 -0.02 6.24
CA ALA A 133 -6.91 -0.35 5.47
C ALA A 133 -6.63 -0.38 3.96
N LEU A 134 -5.83 0.59 3.46
CA LEU A 134 -5.44 0.64 2.05
C LEU A 134 -4.57 -0.55 1.66
N LEU A 135 -3.55 -0.90 2.48
CA LEU A 135 -2.68 -2.05 2.25
C LEU A 135 -3.45 -3.37 2.25
N LEU A 136 -4.33 -3.57 3.22
CA LEU A 136 -5.15 -4.78 3.30
C LEU A 136 -6.07 -4.90 2.09
N THR A 137 -6.70 -3.80 1.67
CA THR A 137 -7.55 -3.78 0.48
C THR A 137 -6.74 -4.11 -0.79
N ALA A 138 -5.58 -3.47 -0.98
CA ALA A 138 -4.72 -3.70 -2.12
C ALA A 138 -4.18 -5.14 -2.14
N GLY A 139 -3.70 -5.63 -1.01
CA GLY A 139 -3.16 -6.98 -0.87
C GLY A 139 -4.18 -8.07 -1.14
N PHE A 140 -5.39 -7.94 -0.62
CA PHE A 140 -6.47 -8.89 -0.90
C PHE A 140 -6.93 -8.82 -2.37
N LEU A 141 -6.98 -7.63 -2.98
CA LEU A 141 -7.26 -7.48 -4.42
C LEU A 141 -6.21 -8.18 -5.28
N MET A 142 -4.94 -8.03 -4.93
CA MET A 142 -3.83 -8.71 -5.61
C MET A 142 -3.94 -10.24 -5.48
N ALA A 143 -4.24 -10.73 -4.29
CA ALA A 143 -4.44 -12.15 -4.03
C ALA A 143 -5.62 -12.70 -4.87
N LEU A 144 -6.78 -12.04 -4.87
CA LEU A 144 -7.93 -12.42 -5.68
C LEU A 144 -7.61 -12.43 -7.18
N ASN A 145 -6.90 -11.40 -7.67
CA ASN A 145 -6.50 -11.33 -9.07
C ASN A 145 -5.56 -12.48 -9.46
N ALA A 146 -4.62 -12.84 -8.57
CA ALA A 146 -3.70 -13.95 -8.78
C ALA A 146 -4.41 -15.30 -8.80
N ILE A 147 -5.35 -15.53 -7.88
CA ILE A 147 -6.16 -16.75 -7.80
C ILE A 147 -7.02 -16.89 -9.06
N ARG A 148 -7.73 -15.83 -9.47
CA ARG A 148 -8.56 -15.82 -10.69
C ARG A 148 -7.78 -16.15 -11.94
N ASN A 149 -6.56 -15.62 -12.05
CA ASN A 149 -5.71 -15.82 -13.23
C ASN A 149 -4.81 -17.05 -13.12
N LYS A 150 -4.86 -17.80 -12.01
CA LYS A 150 -3.98 -18.94 -11.68
C LYS A 150 -2.48 -18.57 -11.83
N ARG A 151 -2.12 -17.32 -11.45
CA ARG A 151 -0.76 -16.75 -11.60
C ARG A 151 -0.19 -16.32 -10.27
N TYR A 152 0.60 -17.18 -9.65
CA TYR A 152 1.31 -16.93 -8.39
C TYR A 152 2.70 -16.34 -8.64
N SER A 153 2.75 -15.22 -9.35
CA SER A 153 3.97 -14.50 -9.71
C SER A 153 4.31 -13.41 -8.68
N LEU A 154 5.36 -12.63 -8.94
CA LEU A 154 5.80 -11.54 -8.07
C LEU A 154 4.66 -10.63 -7.56
N PRO A 155 3.67 -10.20 -8.38
CA PRO A 155 2.53 -9.42 -7.87
C PRO A 155 1.75 -10.10 -6.76
N PHE A 156 1.57 -11.42 -6.78
CA PHE A 156 0.91 -12.14 -5.67
C PHE A 156 1.67 -11.98 -4.36
N TRP A 157 3.00 -12.14 -4.40
CA TRP A 157 3.82 -12.01 -3.20
C TRP A 157 3.89 -10.58 -2.66
N ILE A 158 3.83 -9.58 -3.55
CA ILE A 158 3.66 -8.18 -3.15
C ILE A 158 2.35 -8.01 -2.39
N GLY A 159 1.24 -8.57 -2.89
CA GLY A 159 -0.03 -8.53 -2.18
C GLY A 159 0.01 -9.20 -0.80
N VAL A 160 0.70 -10.34 -0.68
CA VAL A 160 0.91 -11.00 0.61
C VAL A 160 1.70 -10.11 1.59
N LEU A 161 2.75 -9.45 1.12
CA LEU A 161 3.52 -8.50 1.94
C LEU A 161 2.66 -7.30 2.37
N GLU A 162 1.81 -6.77 1.49
CA GLU A 162 0.87 -5.69 1.83
C GLU A 162 -0.11 -6.11 2.92
N VAL A 163 -0.64 -7.33 2.87
CA VAL A 163 -1.49 -7.86 3.95
C VAL A 163 -0.72 -7.96 5.26
N ILE A 164 0.52 -8.44 5.23
CA ILE A 164 1.37 -8.55 6.43
C ILE A 164 1.63 -7.16 7.04
N PHE A 165 2.09 -6.20 6.24
CA PHE A 165 2.35 -4.84 6.73
C PHE A 165 1.09 -4.11 7.17
N GLY A 166 -0.02 -4.27 6.46
CA GLY A 166 -1.31 -3.72 6.87
C GLY A 166 -1.77 -4.28 8.22
N THR A 167 -1.56 -5.58 8.45
CA THR A 167 -1.85 -6.23 9.73
C THR A 167 -0.94 -5.72 10.86
N PHE A 168 0.33 -5.47 10.59
CA PHE A 168 1.26 -4.91 11.56
C PHE A 168 0.95 -3.46 11.93
N LEU A 169 0.43 -2.67 10.98
CA LEU A 169 0.01 -1.30 11.25
C LEU A 169 -1.27 -1.23 12.07
N CYS A 170 -2.27 -2.04 11.73
CA CYS A 170 -3.53 -2.06 12.47
C CYS A 170 -4.26 -3.40 12.31
N PHE A 171 -4.10 -4.29 13.31
CA PHE A 171 -4.65 -5.63 13.29
C PHE A 171 -6.18 -5.67 13.19
N LYS A 172 -6.87 -4.67 13.71
CA LYS A 172 -8.35 -4.60 13.69
C LYS A 172 -8.91 -4.65 12.26
N TYR A 173 -8.24 -4.01 11.32
CA TYR A 173 -8.68 -3.98 9.92
C TYR A 173 -8.45 -5.29 9.16
N PHE A 174 -7.58 -6.16 9.65
CA PHE A 174 -7.35 -7.47 9.04
C PHE A 174 -8.63 -8.30 8.93
N PHE A 175 -9.41 -8.37 10.00
CA PHE A 175 -10.65 -9.15 10.01
C PHE A 175 -11.70 -8.58 9.06
N VAL A 176 -11.78 -7.25 8.94
CA VAL A 176 -12.68 -6.60 7.98
C VAL A 176 -12.25 -6.92 6.55
N GLY A 177 -10.97 -6.76 6.24
CA GLY A 177 -10.42 -7.10 4.92
C GLY A 177 -10.60 -8.58 4.57
N LEU A 178 -10.36 -9.47 5.53
CA LEU A 178 -10.55 -10.91 5.37
C LEU A 178 -12.02 -11.27 5.10
N ALA A 179 -12.96 -10.64 5.80
CA ALA A 179 -14.39 -10.87 5.57
C ALA A 179 -14.79 -10.48 4.15
N PHE A 180 -14.34 -9.32 3.65
CA PHE A 180 -14.55 -8.91 2.26
C PHE A 180 -13.89 -9.88 1.27
N PHE A 181 -12.64 -10.28 1.54
CA PHE A 181 -11.95 -11.24 0.68
C PHE A 181 -12.73 -12.56 0.56
N ILE A 182 -13.19 -13.12 1.68
CA ILE A 182 -13.98 -14.35 1.71
C ILE A 182 -15.31 -14.17 0.94
N ALA A 183 -16.01 -13.05 1.15
CA ALA A 183 -17.26 -12.77 0.45
C ALA A 183 -17.07 -12.72 -1.07
N PHE A 184 -16.03 -12.01 -1.55
CA PHE A 184 -15.70 -11.96 -2.97
C PHE A 184 -15.24 -13.31 -3.53
N PHE A 185 -14.45 -14.07 -2.75
CA PHE A 185 -14.01 -15.40 -3.14
C PHE A 185 -15.18 -16.37 -3.31
N ILE A 186 -16.12 -16.39 -2.34
CA ILE A 186 -17.34 -17.20 -2.42
C ILE A 186 -18.20 -16.76 -3.61
N GLY A 187 -18.39 -15.45 -3.81
CA GLY A 187 -19.12 -14.91 -4.94
C GLY A 187 -18.54 -15.35 -6.30
N ASP A 188 -17.22 -15.36 -6.40
CA ASP A 188 -16.54 -15.85 -7.61
C ASP A 188 -16.68 -17.37 -7.80
N MET A 189 -16.64 -18.15 -6.73
CA MET A 189 -16.90 -19.59 -6.78
C MET A 189 -18.31 -19.90 -7.26
N ILE A 190 -19.32 -19.18 -6.72
CA ILE A 190 -20.71 -19.32 -7.14
C ILE A 190 -20.87 -18.94 -8.63
N ALA A 191 -20.17 -17.90 -9.07
CA ALA A 191 -20.16 -17.47 -10.47
C ALA A 191 -19.33 -18.38 -11.40
N LYS A 192 -18.79 -19.50 -10.90
CA LYS A 192 -17.96 -20.46 -11.66
C LYS A 192 -16.75 -19.82 -12.35
N ARG A 193 -16.11 -18.85 -11.72
CA ARG A 193 -14.95 -18.15 -12.29
C ARG A 193 -13.61 -18.85 -12.05
N TYR A 194 -13.63 -19.99 -11.34
CA TYR A 194 -12.44 -20.80 -10.97
C TYR A 194 -12.49 -22.23 -11.54
N GLU A 195 -13.21 -22.46 -12.60
CA GLU A 195 -13.21 -23.75 -13.32
C GLU A 195 -11.88 -24.03 -14.02
#